data_fe9685fec2331a9155f0b5945d424bd8
#
_entry.id   fe9685fec2331a9155f0b5945d424bd8
#
_cell.length_a   1.000
_cell.length_b   1.000
_cell.length_c   1.000
_cell.angle_alpha   90.00
_cell.angle_beta   90.00
_cell.angle_gamma   90.00
#
_symmetry.space_group_name_H-M   'P 1'
#
loop_
_entity.id
_entity.type
_entity.pdbx_description
1 polymer ?
#
loop_
_entity_poly.entity_id
_entity_poly.type
_entity_poly.pdbx_seq_one_letter_code
_entity_poly.pdbx_strand_id
1 'polypeptide(L)'
;MILSDSPCIRPVLWTAATVICLAAVCATAQAQFETRATSPFPEGTYSIATGDFNHDGKLDVVETTDAGFSVALGNGDGTFQKATTYSTKLSYYLAVADFNGDGNLDVVTADQDFPSTVSVYLGNGDRTFRTSPIVSSTTNANLFVAVGDFNGDGKPDVAVIDLPYISVLLGNGDGTFGPPSDNNSFQGAKWLAVTDFNNDRKADVLATGQFGSGYTIGVLLGNGDGTLQNSITVPLLYVPSTVAAGDLNRDGNMDAVLSDDLGGLAVFLGNGNGTLQPPVYYNTTGVSGEAVVVHDLNMDGNLDVVIGVVSATESGVDVFWGNGDGTLQPAQYFAAGNTGLVAVGDLNGDQLPDLVMGTSSFGVVTMLNTGAVNFLPTAPLKFPTRVINTKSPAQTVTLTNSGKSRLSISSIRVSGQFKGNDTCGESLAPGAECSISAWFQPTTTGSQTGLVTVIDGASSKPQVIELIGAGTAIKLSPGSLNFGTEKVGSKSKSQTVTATNVGSTAVQFSNVLIAGEEGEDFSQTNTCLTGPLEAGARSRPTTEQRTWALIGMAEALGHATARRHCL
;
A
#
# COMPACT_ATOMS: atom_id res chain seq x y z
N MET A 1 -29.64 46.38 55.22
CA MET A 1 -29.47 46.71 56.63
C MET A 1 -28.28 45.90 57.13
N ILE A 2 -27.18 46.65 57.49
CA ILE A 2 -26.07 46.32 58.40
C ILE A 2 -25.16 45.18 57.95
N LEU A 3 -23.95 45.44 57.38
CA LEU A 3 -22.62 45.75 57.96
C LEU A 3 -22.16 44.70 58.99
N SER A 4 -21.03 44.06 58.78
CA SER A 4 -19.63 44.28 59.08
C SER A 4 -18.99 42.90 59.29
N ASP A 5 -17.77 42.52 59.13
CA ASP A 5 -16.48 43.12 59.19
C ASP A 5 -15.46 42.11 58.66
N SER A 6 -14.41 42.60 58.05
CA SER A 6 -13.19 41.84 57.76
C SER A 6 -12.40 41.57 59.04
N PRO A 7 -11.46 40.59 59.01
CA PRO A 7 -10.08 40.99 59.19
C PRO A 7 -9.09 40.39 58.20
N CYS A 8 -8.11 41.24 57.87
CA CYS A 8 -6.84 40.94 57.24
C CYS A 8 -6.12 39.77 57.87
N ILE A 9 -5.61 38.82 57.05
CA ILE A 9 -4.49 37.97 57.40
C ILE A 9 -3.47 38.04 56.28
N ARG A 10 -2.23 38.24 56.71
CA ARG A 10 -0.96 38.51 55.97
C ARG A 10 -0.62 37.49 54.90
N PRO A 11 0.19 37.90 53.89
CA PRO A 11 0.64 36.98 52.83
C PRO A 11 1.71 36.03 53.37
N VAL A 12 1.44 34.73 53.23
CA VAL A 12 2.46 33.69 53.35
C VAL A 12 3.12 33.56 51.97
N LEU A 13 4.41 33.83 51.93
CA LEU A 13 5.25 33.53 50.77
C LEU A 13 5.17 32.01 50.49
N TRP A 14 4.58 31.67 49.39
CA TRP A 14 4.76 30.37 48.76
C TRP A 14 5.80 30.55 47.65
N THR A 15 6.96 29.92 47.86
CA THR A 15 7.97 29.73 46.83
C THR A 15 7.34 29.09 45.59
N ALA A 16 7.55 29.73 44.45
CA ALA A 16 7.18 29.22 43.15
C ALA A 16 7.89 27.88 42.91
N ALA A 17 7.21 26.78 43.19
CA ALA A 17 7.56 25.49 42.63
C ALA A 17 7.14 25.56 41.16
N THR A 18 8.12 25.69 40.27
CA THR A 18 7.95 25.56 38.83
C THR A 18 7.49 24.14 38.59
N VAL A 19 6.18 23.95 38.47
CA VAL A 19 5.63 22.71 37.89
C VAL A 19 6.02 22.75 36.41
N ILE A 20 7.11 22.10 36.07
CA ILE A 20 7.38 21.70 34.70
C ILE A 20 6.28 20.73 34.35
N CYS A 21 5.21 21.24 33.74
CA CYS A 21 4.27 20.42 33.00
C CYS A 21 5.11 19.82 31.86
N LEU A 22 5.64 18.60 32.05
CA LEU A 22 6.01 17.76 30.94
C LEU A 22 4.70 17.60 30.16
N ALA A 23 4.53 18.41 29.11
CA ALA A 23 3.66 18.05 28.03
C ALA A 23 4.19 16.68 27.57
N ALA A 24 3.54 15.61 28.00
CA ALA A 24 3.62 14.36 27.30
C ALA A 24 3.23 14.72 25.87
N VAL A 25 4.24 14.83 25.00
CA VAL A 25 4.01 14.76 23.57
C VAL A 25 3.39 13.36 23.42
N CYS A 26 2.05 13.35 23.37
CA CYS A 26 1.35 12.21 22.86
C CYS A 26 1.93 12.06 21.45
N ALA A 27 2.87 11.14 21.28
CA ALA A 27 3.27 10.72 19.96
C ALA A 27 1.97 10.27 19.31
N THR A 28 1.45 11.11 18.43
CA THR A 28 0.37 10.70 17.53
C THR A 28 0.89 9.44 16.88
N ALA A 29 0.23 8.31 17.15
CA ALA A 29 0.52 7.07 16.47
C ALA A 29 0.51 7.41 14.97
N GLN A 30 1.66 7.26 14.32
CA GLN A 30 1.78 7.55 12.89
C GLN A 30 0.79 6.62 12.19
N ALA A 31 -0.04 7.18 11.31
CA ALA A 31 -1.06 6.44 10.61
C ALA A 31 -0.38 5.27 9.89
N GLN A 32 -0.92 4.06 10.05
CA GLN A 32 -0.45 2.89 9.33
C GLN A 32 -0.82 2.96 7.84
N PHE A 33 -1.79 3.79 7.50
CA PHE A 33 -2.22 4.06 6.15
C PHE A 33 -1.97 5.51 5.75
N GLU A 34 -1.43 5.71 4.56
CA GLU A 34 -1.23 7.01 3.93
C GLU A 34 -2.16 7.17 2.73
N THR A 35 -3.06 8.15 2.78
CA THR A 35 -3.93 8.48 1.64
C THR A 35 -3.08 9.05 0.50
N ARG A 36 -3.15 8.44 -0.70
CA ARG A 36 -2.33 8.86 -1.84
C ARG A 36 -3.06 9.74 -2.83
N ALA A 37 -4.03 9.28 -3.52
CA ALA A 37 -4.62 10.06 -4.60
C ALA A 37 -6.07 9.69 -4.84
N THR A 38 -6.82 10.66 -5.32
CA THR A 38 -8.07 10.40 -6.01
C THR A 38 -7.79 10.22 -7.49
N SER A 39 -8.06 9.05 -8.04
CA SER A 39 -8.06 8.83 -9.49
C SER A 39 -9.46 9.08 -10.03
N PRO A 40 -9.64 9.91 -11.09
CA PRO A 40 -10.96 10.21 -11.59
C PRO A 40 -11.55 8.99 -12.32
N PHE A 41 -12.63 8.47 -11.78
CA PHE A 41 -13.54 7.55 -12.43
C PHE A 41 -14.82 8.32 -12.84
N PRO A 42 -15.62 7.82 -13.80
CA PRO A 42 -16.65 8.64 -14.44
C PRO A 42 -17.82 9.05 -13.54
N GLU A 43 -18.25 8.22 -12.57
CA GLU A 43 -19.42 8.49 -11.72
C GLU A 43 -19.42 7.57 -10.48
N GLY A 44 -20.37 7.74 -9.55
CA GLY A 44 -20.39 7.06 -8.25
C GLY A 44 -20.26 5.53 -8.34
N THR A 45 -19.45 4.98 -7.46
CA THR A 45 -19.12 3.55 -7.42
C THR A 45 -20.18 2.77 -6.65
N TYR A 46 -20.65 1.64 -7.21
CA TYR A 46 -21.58 0.69 -6.56
C TYR A 46 -20.91 -0.61 -6.13
N SER A 47 -19.85 -1.01 -6.80
CA SER A 47 -19.05 -2.19 -6.46
C SER A 47 -17.63 -1.97 -6.95
N ILE A 48 -16.63 -2.51 -6.24
CA ILE A 48 -15.23 -2.35 -6.55
C ILE A 48 -14.49 -3.67 -6.32
N ALA A 49 -13.56 -3.99 -7.23
CA ALA A 49 -12.66 -5.12 -7.08
C ALA A 49 -11.28 -4.81 -7.67
N THR A 50 -10.28 -5.55 -7.24
CA THR A 50 -8.90 -5.47 -7.75
C THR A 50 -8.52 -6.72 -8.53
N GLY A 51 -7.64 -6.58 -9.52
CA GLY A 51 -7.08 -7.69 -10.30
C GLY A 51 -6.05 -7.20 -11.30
N ASP A 52 -5.19 -8.06 -11.79
CA ASP A 52 -4.24 -7.75 -12.87
C ASP A 52 -4.89 -8.08 -14.23
N PHE A 53 -5.54 -7.09 -14.85
CA PHE A 53 -6.28 -7.27 -16.10
C PHE A 53 -5.41 -7.19 -17.36
N ASN A 54 -4.11 -6.89 -17.21
CA ASN A 54 -3.20 -6.73 -18.33
C ASN A 54 -1.91 -7.57 -18.22
N HIS A 55 -1.79 -8.39 -17.19
CA HIS A 55 -0.63 -9.25 -16.89
C HIS A 55 0.70 -8.50 -16.74
N ASP A 56 0.67 -7.24 -16.24
CA ASP A 56 1.90 -6.49 -15.99
C ASP A 56 2.44 -6.67 -14.56
N GLY A 57 1.76 -7.48 -13.74
CA GLY A 57 2.11 -7.79 -12.36
C GLY A 57 1.72 -6.71 -11.37
N LYS A 58 0.91 -5.72 -11.76
CA LYS A 58 0.36 -4.68 -10.90
C LYS A 58 -1.14 -4.86 -10.78
N LEU A 59 -1.66 -4.50 -9.62
CA LEU A 59 -3.11 -4.55 -9.43
C LEU A 59 -3.78 -3.34 -10.11
N ASP A 60 -4.78 -3.66 -10.90
CA ASP A 60 -5.72 -2.75 -11.52
C ASP A 60 -7.01 -2.69 -10.69
N VAL A 61 -7.88 -1.75 -10.99
CA VAL A 61 -9.19 -1.60 -10.35
C VAL A 61 -10.30 -1.69 -11.38
N VAL A 62 -11.35 -2.44 -11.04
CA VAL A 62 -12.63 -2.44 -11.75
C VAL A 62 -13.73 -1.99 -10.81
N GLU A 63 -14.64 -1.15 -11.29
CA GLU A 63 -15.83 -0.69 -10.55
C GLU A 63 -17.08 -0.69 -11.41
N THR A 64 -18.24 -0.82 -10.80
CA THR A 64 -19.54 -0.55 -11.45
C THR A 64 -20.00 0.87 -11.16
N THR A 65 -20.60 1.49 -12.18
CA THR A 65 -21.15 2.84 -12.14
C THR A 65 -22.49 2.89 -12.86
N ASP A 66 -23.18 4.03 -12.84
CA ASP A 66 -24.42 4.24 -13.63
C ASP A 66 -24.21 4.04 -15.13
N ALA A 67 -22.99 4.22 -15.64
CA ALA A 67 -22.67 4.11 -17.06
C ALA A 67 -22.29 2.67 -17.49
N GLY A 68 -22.12 1.76 -16.55
CA GLY A 68 -21.64 0.40 -16.74
C GLY A 68 -20.50 0.04 -15.79
N PHE A 69 -19.49 -0.70 -16.22
CA PHE A 69 -18.29 -0.90 -15.43
C PHE A 69 -17.09 -0.18 -16.04
N SER A 70 -16.15 0.22 -15.22
CA SER A 70 -14.92 0.92 -15.60
C SER A 70 -13.69 0.21 -15.08
N VAL A 71 -12.64 0.13 -15.91
CA VAL A 71 -11.34 -0.45 -15.51
C VAL A 71 -10.25 0.60 -15.61
N ALA A 72 -9.46 0.76 -14.57
CA ALA A 72 -8.27 1.61 -14.54
C ALA A 72 -7.02 0.80 -14.20
N LEU A 73 -6.00 0.91 -15.06
CA LEU A 73 -4.73 0.22 -14.83
C LEU A 73 -3.92 0.86 -13.72
N GLY A 74 -3.35 0.03 -12.86
CA GLY A 74 -2.43 0.45 -11.81
C GLY A 74 -1.08 0.88 -12.36
N ASN A 75 -0.50 1.94 -11.78
CA ASN A 75 0.87 2.35 -12.10
C ASN A 75 1.91 1.59 -11.24
N GLY A 76 1.46 0.83 -10.23
CA GLY A 76 2.32 0.13 -9.28
C GLY A 76 2.93 1.06 -8.23
N ASP A 77 2.31 2.21 -7.98
CA ASP A 77 2.69 3.17 -6.93
C ASP A 77 1.48 3.64 -6.11
N GLY A 78 0.36 2.90 -6.20
CA GLY A 78 -0.92 3.24 -5.59
C GLY A 78 -1.75 4.23 -6.37
N THR A 79 -1.30 4.66 -7.56
CA THR A 79 -2.08 5.51 -8.48
C THR A 79 -2.58 4.70 -9.68
N PHE A 80 -3.61 5.20 -10.35
CA PHE A 80 -4.20 4.56 -11.52
C PHE A 80 -4.15 5.46 -12.75
N GLN A 81 -4.12 4.83 -13.92
CA GLN A 81 -4.30 5.48 -15.21
C GLN A 81 -5.77 5.91 -15.38
N LYS A 82 -6.03 6.65 -16.44
CA LYS A 82 -7.41 7.01 -16.78
C LYS A 82 -8.25 5.76 -17.02
N ALA A 83 -9.41 5.68 -16.35
CA ALA A 83 -10.35 4.58 -16.52
C ALA A 83 -10.92 4.50 -17.95
N THR A 84 -11.17 3.27 -18.37
CA THR A 84 -11.93 2.96 -19.60
C THR A 84 -13.26 2.38 -19.18
N THR A 85 -14.36 3.03 -19.62
CA THR A 85 -15.72 2.60 -19.29
C THR A 85 -16.30 1.71 -20.38
N TYR A 86 -16.92 0.62 -19.96
CA TYR A 86 -17.67 -0.32 -20.80
C TYR A 86 -19.15 -0.16 -20.47
N SER A 87 -19.93 0.32 -21.44
CA SER A 87 -21.38 0.47 -21.25
C SER A 87 -22.05 -0.89 -21.14
N THR A 88 -22.77 -1.07 -20.05
CA THR A 88 -23.51 -2.29 -19.75
C THR A 88 -24.96 -1.98 -19.47
N LYS A 89 -25.76 -3.00 -19.16
CA LYS A 89 -27.03 -2.80 -18.46
C LYS A 89 -26.75 -2.25 -17.05
N LEU A 90 -27.75 -1.67 -16.41
CA LEU A 90 -27.65 -1.21 -15.04
C LEU A 90 -27.29 -2.39 -14.11
N SER A 91 -26.11 -2.35 -13.55
CA SER A 91 -25.56 -3.40 -12.67
C SER A 91 -24.90 -2.76 -11.46
N TYR A 92 -25.38 -3.10 -10.27
CA TYR A 92 -24.80 -2.55 -9.05
C TYR A 92 -23.61 -3.36 -8.54
N TYR A 93 -23.59 -4.67 -8.80
CA TYR A 93 -22.55 -5.56 -8.27
C TYR A 93 -21.82 -6.29 -9.37
N LEU A 94 -20.52 -6.43 -9.17
CA LEU A 94 -19.63 -7.21 -10.01
C LEU A 94 -18.81 -8.20 -9.17
N ALA A 95 -18.30 -9.22 -9.86
CA ALA A 95 -17.22 -10.07 -9.36
C ALA A 95 -16.24 -10.37 -10.49
N VAL A 96 -15.04 -10.84 -10.14
CA VAL A 96 -13.93 -11.07 -11.06
C VAL A 96 -13.45 -12.51 -10.91
N ALA A 97 -13.34 -13.23 -12.03
CA ALA A 97 -12.73 -14.56 -12.12
C ALA A 97 -12.37 -14.87 -13.58
N ASP A 98 -11.63 -15.94 -13.83
CA ASP A 98 -11.40 -16.48 -15.17
C ASP A 98 -12.53 -17.49 -15.49
N PHE A 99 -13.62 -17.01 -16.12
CA PHE A 99 -14.81 -17.83 -16.41
C PHE A 99 -14.65 -18.73 -17.63
N ASN A 100 -13.64 -18.50 -18.45
CA ASN A 100 -13.43 -19.27 -19.67
C ASN A 100 -12.16 -20.13 -19.66
N GLY A 101 -11.35 -20.08 -18.59
CA GLY A 101 -10.15 -20.88 -18.43
C GLY A 101 -8.99 -20.47 -19.32
N ASP A 102 -8.98 -19.20 -19.83
CA ASP A 102 -7.93 -18.71 -20.73
C ASP A 102 -6.77 -17.99 -19.99
N GLY A 103 -6.88 -17.87 -18.67
CA GLY A 103 -5.89 -17.23 -17.79
C GLY A 103 -6.07 -15.73 -17.64
N ASN A 104 -7.03 -15.10 -18.35
CA ASN A 104 -7.33 -13.68 -18.21
C ASN A 104 -8.48 -13.49 -17.22
N LEU A 105 -8.47 -12.37 -16.51
CA LEU A 105 -9.56 -12.00 -15.62
C LEU A 105 -10.75 -11.48 -16.43
N ASP A 106 -11.92 -12.07 -16.16
CA ASP A 106 -13.21 -11.68 -16.70
C ASP A 106 -14.00 -10.92 -15.63
N VAL A 107 -15.02 -10.19 -16.06
CA VAL A 107 -15.97 -9.48 -15.17
C VAL A 107 -17.35 -10.10 -15.33
N VAL A 108 -17.97 -10.48 -14.23
CA VAL A 108 -19.38 -10.87 -14.18
C VAL A 108 -20.18 -9.79 -13.48
N THR A 109 -21.37 -9.46 -14.03
CA THR A 109 -22.29 -8.48 -13.45
C THR A 109 -23.66 -9.09 -13.20
N ALA A 110 -24.33 -8.63 -12.13
CA ALA A 110 -25.74 -8.92 -11.87
C ALA A 110 -26.58 -7.74 -12.38
N ASP A 111 -27.28 -7.96 -13.51
CA ASP A 111 -28.02 -6.91 -14.22
C ASP A 111 -29.45 -6.80 -13.67
N GLN A 112 -29.89 -5.58 -13.40
CA GLN A 112 -31.20 -5.32 -12.81
C GLN A 112 -32.32 -5.04 -13.84
N ASP A 113 -31.97 -4.76 -15.08
CA ASP A 113 -32.95 -4.52 -16.13
C ASP A 113 -33.81 -5.78 -16.41
N PHE A 114 -35.11 -5.59 -16.55
CA PHE A 114 -36.00 -6.72 -16.86
C PHE A 114 -36.00 -7.05 -18.34
N PRO A 115 -35.80 -8.33 -18.76
CA PRO A 115 -35.52 -9.50 -17.92
C PRO A 115 -34.09 -9.41 -17.31
N SER A 116 -33.97 -9.75 -16.03
CA SER A 116 -32.70 -9.74 -15.32
C SER A 116 -31.77 -10.83 -15.84
N THR A 117 -30.48 -10.50 -15.85
CA THR A 117 -29.46 -11.39 -16.42
C THR A 117 -28.18 -11.34 -15.59
N VAL A 118 -27.40 -12.41 -15.71
CA VAL A 118 -25.99 -12.43 -15.34
C VAL A 118 -25.20 -12.28 -16.63
N SER A 119 -24.37 -11.27 -16.71
CA SER A 119 -23.56 -10.97 -17.91
C SER A 119 -22.08 -11.16 -17.61
N VAL A 120 -21.39 -11.96 -18.46
CA VAL A 120 -19.95 -12.17 -18.38
C VAL A 120 -19.27 -11.41 -19.50
N TYR A 121 -18.32 -10.57 -19.15
CA TYR A 121 -17.46 -9.81 -20.06
C TYR A 121 -16.09 -10.45 -20.06
N LEU A 122 -15.76 -11.20 -21.12
CA LEU A 122 -14.49 -11.91 -21.23
C LEU A 122 -13.34 -10.94 -21.49
N GLY A 123 -12.33 -11.00 -20.63
CA GLY A 123 -11.10 -10.23 -20.73
C GLY A 123 -10.19 -10.74 -21.85
N ASN A 124 -9.46 -9.83 -22.48
CA ASN A 124 -8.47 -10.18 -23.50
C ASN A 124 -7.02 -10.20 -22.94
N GLY A 125 -6.83 -9.97 -21.63
CA GLY A 125 -5.52 -9.90 -20.99
C GLY A 125 -4.72 -8.63 -21.32
N ASP A 126 -5.36 -7.62 -21.91
CA ASP A 126 -4.75 -6.33 -22.27
C ASP A 126 -5.57 -5.14 -21.77
N ARG A 127 -6.35 -5.33 -20.71
CA ARG A 127 -7.37 -4.42 -20.16
C ARG A 127 -8.64 -4.27 -20.99
N THR A 128 -8.70 -4.85 -22.18
CA THR A 128 -9.91 -4.80 -23.00
C THR A 128 -10.76 -6.05 -22.80
N PHE A 129 -12.05 -5.91 -23.06
CA PHE A 129 -13.03 -6.98 -22.97
C PHE A 129 -13.68 -7.21 -24.32
N ARG A 130 -14.21 -8.39 -24.52
CA ARG A 130 -15.01 -8.67 -25.73
C ARG A 130 -16.20 -7.73 -25.79
N THR A 131 -16.54 -7.26 -27.00
CA THR A 131 -17.56 -6.22 -27.23
C THR A 131 -18.99 -6.66 -26.91
N SER A 132 -19.22 -7.96 -26.80
CA SER A 132 -20.54 -8.52 -26.48
C SER A 132 -20.42 -9.44 -25.28
N PRO A 133 -21.17 -9.17 -24.18
CA PRO A 133 -21.19 -10.09 -23.05
C PRO A 133 -21.85 -11.41 -23.40
N ILE A 134 -21.47 -12.45 -22.66
CA ILE A 134 -22.22 -13.71 -22.61
C ILE A 134 -23.29 -13.54 -21.55
N VAL A 135 -24.55 -13.75 -21.92
CA VAL A 135 -25.69 -13.42 -21.05
C VAL A 135 -26.44 -14.69 -20.68
N SER A 136 -26.63 -14.91 -19.38
CA SER A 136 -27.47 -15.96 -18.83
C SER A 136 -28.70 -15.36 -18.17
N SER A 137 -29.87 -15.87 -18.49
CA SER A 137 -31.13 -15.37 -17.94
C SER A 137 -31.37 -15.95 -16.54
N THR A 138 -31.79 -15.08 -15.64
CA THR A 138 -32.33 -15.44 -14.33
C THR A 138 -33.85 -15.23 -14.31
N THR A 139 -34.52 -15.65 -13.25
CA THR A 139 -35.98 -15.62 -13.21
C THR A 139 -36.56 -14.30 -12.77
N ASN A 140 -35.81 -13.53 -11.95
CA ASN A 140 -36.28 -12.29 -11.30
C ASN A 140 -35.19 -11.19 -11.27
N ALA A 141 -35.28 -10.26 -10.31
CA ALA A 141 -34.33 -9.15 -10.21
C ALA A 141 -33.03 -9.58 -9.50
N ASN A 142 -31.91 -9.53 -10.20
CA ASN A 142 -30.61 -9.79 -9.61
C ASN A 142 -30.10 -8.58 -8.81
N LEU A 143 -29.74 -8.81 -7.55
CA LEU A 143 -29.27 -7.75 -6.65
C LEU A 143 -27.80 -7.90 -6.27
N PHE A 144 -27.23 -9.09 -6.36
CA PHE A 144 -25.85 -9.37 -5.94
C PHE A 144 -25.29 -10.60 -6.67
N VAL A 145 -23.96 -10.65 -6.85
CA VAL A 145 -23.26 -11.79 -7.41
C VAL A 145 -22.01 -12.11 -6.59
N ALA A 146 -21.79 -13.39 -6.30
CA ALA A 146 -20.59 -13.91 -5.67
C ALA A 146 -20.09 -15.14 -6.43
N VAL A 147 -18.78 -15.33 -6.49
CA VAL A 147 -18.13 -16.43 -7.21
C VAL A 147 -17.75 -17.55 -6.24
N GLY A 148 -17.91 -18.80 -6.68
CA GLY A 148 -17.46 -19.99 -5.97
C GLY A 148 -17.40 -21.19 -6.90
N ASP A 149 -16.86 -22.32 -6.45
CA ASP A 149 -16.95 -23.62 -7.14
C ASP A 149 -17.97 -24.47 -6.37
N PHE A 150 -19.24 -24.46 -6.83
CA PHE A 150 -20.35 -25.13 -6.13
C PHE A 150 -20.51 -26.60 -6.49
N ASN A 151 -19.79 -27.07 -7.50
CA ASN A 151 -19.86 -28.48 -7.94
C ASN A 151 -18.52 -29.22 -7.84
N GLY A 152 -17.43 -28.54 -7.48
CA GLY A 152 -16.11 -29.14 -7.32
C GLY A 152 -15.41 -29.47 -8.63
N ASP A 153 -15.81 -28.85 -9.78
CA ASP A 153 -15.22 -29.12 -11.09
C ASP A 153 -14.05 -28.20 -11.46
N GLY A 154 -13.72 -27.23 -10.56
CA GLY A 154 -12.61 -26.28 -10.70
C GLY A 154 -12.92 -25.12 -11.63
N LYS A 155 -14.13 -24.93 -12.07
CA LYS A 155 -14.57 -23.80 -12.87
C LYS A 155 -15.33 -22.80 -11.99
N PRO A 156 -15.22 -21.50 -12.25
CA PRO A 156 -16.00 -20.52 -11.50
C PRO A 156 -17.50 -20.65 -11.80
N ASP A 157 -18.27 -20.88 -10.73
CA ASP A 157 -19.72 -20.77 -10.69
C ASP A 157 -20.11 -19.46 -10.03
N VAL A 158 -21.39 -19.09 -10.07
CA VAL A 158 -21.90 -17.90 -9.39
C VAL A 158 -23.12 -18.19 -8.53
N ALA A 159 -23.15 -17.61 -7.35
CA ALA A 159 -24.37 -17.45 -6.55
C ALA A 159 -24.91 -16.03 -6.75
N VAL A 160 -26.19 -15.91 -7.03
CA VAL A 160 -26.87 -14.62 -7.23
C VAL A 160 -28.09 -14.49 -6.32
N ILE A 161 -28.37 -13.25 -5.89
CA ILE A 161 -29.65 -12.92 -5.26
C ILE A 161 -30.64 -12.65 -6.38
N ASP A 162 -31.45 -13.63 -6.70
CA ASP A 162 -32.53 -13.60 -7.71
C ASP A 162 -33.89 -13.62 -6.98
N LEU A 163 -34.26 -12.47 -6.39
CA LEU A 163 -35.39 -12.35 -5.45
C LEU A 163 -36.67 -13.07 -5.93
N PRO A 164 -37.30 -13.93 -5.10
CA PRO A 164 -37.00 -14.14 -3.67
C PRO A 164 -35.97 -15.25 -3.38
N TYR A 165 -35.25 -15.74 -4.37
CA TYR A 165 -34.34 -16.87 -4.29
C TYR A 165 -32.89 -16.44 -4.11
N ILE A 166 -32.07 -17.37 -3.62
CA ILE A 166 -30.63 -17.42 -3.88
C ILE A 166 -30.44 -18.51 -4.93
N SER A 167 -29.92 -18.14 -6.09
CA SER A 167 -29.78 -19.06 -7.22
C SER A 167 -28.30 -19.31 -7.52
N VAL A 168 -27.94 -20.58 -7.74
CA VAL A 168 -26.60 -20.97 -8.19
C VAL A 168 -26.64 -21.27 -9.69
N LEU A 169 -25.72 -20.70 -10.45
CA LEU A 169 -25.51 -20.97 -11.86
C LEU A 169 -24.13 -21.60 -12.03
N LEU A 170 -24.12 -22.87 -12.53
CA LEU A 170 -22.87 -23.60 -12.76
C LEU A 170 -22.15 -23.13 -14.03
N GLY A 171 -20.87 -22.81 -13.93
CA GLY A 171 -20.03 -22.40 -15.03
C GLY A 171 -19.65 -23.57 -15.96
N ASN A 172 -19.76 -23.38 -17.27
CA ASN A 172 -19.35 -24.39 -18.24
C ASN A 172 -17.84 -24.32 -18.54
N GLY A 173 -17.13 -23.27 -18.07
CA GLY A 173 -15.72 -23.01 -18.33
C GLY A 173 -15.45 -22.40 -19.72
N ASP A 174 -16.45 -21.81 -20.33
CA ASP A 174 -16.36 -21.08 -21.60
C ASP A 174 -17.00 -19.67 -21.49
N GLY A 175 -17.26 -19.23 -20.27
CA GLY A 175 -17.96 -17.98 -19.94
C GLY A 175 -19.48 -18.12 -19.88
N THR A 176 -20.05 -19.29 -20.29
CA THR A 176 -21.49 -19.54 -20.16
C THR A 176 -21.83 -20.23 -18.87
N PHE A 177 -23.10 -20.12 -18.46
CA PHE A 177 -23.62 -20.81 -17.29
C PHE A 177 -24.73 -21.80 -17.67
N GLY A 178 -24.90 -22.84 -16.85
CA GLY A 178 -26.05 -23.72 -16.85
C GLY A 178 -27.33 -23.01 -16.36
N PRO A 179 -28.48 -23.72 -16.34
CA PRO A 179 -29.72 -23.17 -15.79
C PRO A 179 -29.58 -22.91 -14.28
N PRO A 180 -30.26 -21.88 -13.74
CA PRO A 180 -30.19 -21.54 -12.31
C PRO A 180 -30.79 -22.69 -11.46
N SER A 181 -30.15 -22.94 -10.33
CA SER A 181 -30.62 -23.79 -9.25
C SER A 181 -31.13 -22.92 -8.10
N ASP A 182 -32.45 -22.79 -7.97
CA ASP A 182 -33.09 -21.86 -7.07
C ASP A 182 -33.26 -22.45 -5.66
N ASN A 183 -32.87 -21.68 -4.64
CA ASN A 183 -33.11 -21.97 -3.24
C ASN A 183 -34.00 -20.89 -2.59
N ASN A 184 -35.15 -21.28 -2.03
CA ASN A 184 -36.13 -20.38 -1.44
C ASN A 184 -36.14 -20.38 0.09
N SER A 185 -35.19 -21.04 0.73
CA SER A 185 -35.14 -21.15 2.20
C SER A 185 -34.67 -19.88 2.89
N PHE A 186 -34.00 -18.96 2.14
CA PHE A 186 -33.59 -17.66 2.63
C PHE A 186 -34.18 -16.56 1.74
N GLN A 187 -35.33 -16.05 2.10
CA GLN A 187 -36.01 -15.00 1.33
C GLN A 187 -35.55 -13.60 1.77
N GLY A 188 -35.53 -12.65 0.81
CA GLY A 188 -35.16 -11.26 1.09
C GLY A 188 -33.67 -11.05 1.36
N ALA A 189 -32.82 -11.89 0.78
CA ALA A 189 -31.37 -11.71 0.81
C ALA A 189 -30.97 -10.35 0.22
N LYS A 190 -29.92 -9.75 0.77
CA LYS A 190 -29.33 -8.49 0.29
C LYS A 190 -27.86 -8.63 -0.03
N TRP A 191 -27.13 -9.44 0.72
CA TRP A 191 -25.69 -9.63 0.63
C TRP A 191 -25.34 -11.10 0.75
N LEU A 192 -24.29 -11.51 0.02
CA LEU A 192 -23.76 -12.88 0.03
C LEU A 192 -22.25 -12.84 0.27
N ALA A 193 -21.75 -13.91 0.92
CA ALA A 193 -20.37 -14.32 0.86
C ALA A 193 -20.31 -15.83 0.61
N VAL A 194 -19.28 -16.30 -0.08
CA VAL A 194 -19.10 -17.72 -0.45
C VAL A 194 -17.82 -18.25 0.17
N THR A 195 -17.94 -19.31 0.96
CA THR A 195 -16.82 -20.06 1.53
C THR A 195 -17.32 -21.40 2.10
N ASP A 196 -16.42 -22.25 2.64
CA ASP A 196 -16.76 -23.53 3.28
C ASP A 196 -17.01 -23.33 4.78
N PHE A 197 -18.27 -23.25 5.22
CA PHE A 197 -18.67 -23.06 6.62
C PHE A 197 -18.75 -24.33 7.45
N ASN A 198 -18.65 -25.51 6.82
CA ASN A 198 -18.79 -26.80 7.50
C ASN A 198 -17.57 -27.70 7.36
N ASN A 199 -16.48 -27.22 6.73
CA ASN A 199 -15.22 -27.92 6.49
C ASN A 199 -15.38 -29.19 5.64
N ASP A 200 -16.37 -29.24 4.72
CA ASP A 200 -16.58 -30.36 3.81
C ASP A 200 -15.98 -30.14 2.40
N ARG A 201 -15.29 -29.00 2.20
CA ARG A 201 -14.64 -28.55 0.96
C ARG A 201 -15.60 -28.26 -0.19
N LYS A 202 -16.81 -27.94 0.12
CA LYS A 202 -17.80 -27.44 -0.84
C LYS A 202 -18.08 -25.97 -0.55
N ALA A 203 -18.43 -25.26 -1.59
CA ALA A 203 -18.82 -23.87 -1.44
C ALA A 203 -20.20 -23.77 -0.78
N ASP A 204 -20.26 -23.08 0.35
CA ASP A 204 -21.49 -22.70 1.06
C ASP A 204 -21.76 -21.21 0.84
N VAL A 205 -22.97 -20.77 1.11
CA VAL A 205 -23.40 -19.38 0.99
C VAL A 205 -23.75 -18.83 2.37
N LEU A 206 -23.08 -17.76 2.77
CA LEU A 206 -23.52 -16.89 3.86
C LEU A 206 -24.40 -15.80 3.29
N ALA A 207 -25.58 -15.60 3.84
CA ALA A 207 -26.53 -14.59 3.38
C ALA A 207 -27.01 -13.71 4.53
N THR A 208 -27.22 -12.44 4.26
CA THR A 208 -27.90 -11.51 5.17
C THR A 208 -29.09 -10.88 4.50
N GLY A 209 -30.11 -10.56 5.27
CA GLY A 209 -31.31 -9.93 4.71
C GLY A 209 -32.47 -9.81 5.69
N GLN A 210 -33.64 -9.50 5.11
CA GLN A 210 -34.88 -9.39 5.86
C GLN A 210 -35.70 -10.66 5.69
N PHE A 211 -36.05 -11.33 6.79
CA PHE A 211 -36.89 -12.51 6.78
C PHE A 211 -38.15 -12.25 7.62
N GLY A 212 -39.31 -12.18 6.97
CA GLY A 212 -40.56 -11.83 7.62
C GLY A 212 -40.54 -10.39 8.15
N SER A 213 -40.71 -10.21 9.46
CA SER A 213 -40.65 -8.89 10.13
C SER A 213 -39.29 -8.62 10.79
N GLY A 214 -38.32 -9.51 10.68
CA GLY A 214 -37.01 -9.41 11.31
C GLY A 214 -35.86 -9.45 10.30
N TYR A 215 -34.65 -9.22 10.79
CA TYR A 215 -33.41 -9.34 10.03
C TYR A 215 -32.69 -10.61 10.46
N THR A 216 -31.97 -11.25 9.53
CA THR A 216 -31.26 -12.49 9.78
C THR A 216 -29.94 -12.54 9.05
N ILE A 217 -29.00 -13.32 9.61
CA ILE A 217 -27.86 -13.89 8.93
C ILE A 217 -28.07 -15.39 8.86
N GLY A 218 -27.69 -16.04 7.77
CA GLY A 218 -27.88 -17.49 7.62
C GLY A 218 -26.86 -18.11 6.69
N VAL A 219 -26.54 -19.37 6.97
CA VAL A 219 -25.67 -20.20 6.16
C VAL A 219 -26.52 -21.22 5.39
N LEU A 220 -26.29 -21.33 4.09
CA LEU A 220 -26.87 -22.35 3.21
C LEU A 220 -25.73 -23.27 2.78
N LEU A 221 -25.74 -24.52 3.26
CA LEU A 221 -24.69 -25.48 2.95
C LEU A 221 -24.82 -26.00 1.52
N GLY A 222 -23.70 -26.06 0.79
CA GLY A 222 -23.62 -26.62 -0.54
C GLY A 222 -23.67 -28.16 -0.53
N ASN A 223 -24.37 -28.74 -1.48
CA ASN A 223 -24.36 -30.18 -1.66
C ASN A 223 -23.19 -30.67 -2.54
N GLY A 224 -22.45 -29.75 -3.19
CA GLY A 224 -21.36 -30.06 -4.12
C GLY A 224 -21.85 -30.52 -5.50
N ASP A 225 -23.07 -30.17 -5.85
CA ASP A 225 -23.70 -30.45 -7.16
C ASP A 225 -24.39 -29.19 -7.74
N GLY A 226 -24.09 -28.02 -7.19
CA GLY A 226 -24.73 -26.75 -7.53
C GLY A 226 -26.04 -26.48 -6.80
N THR A 227 -26.47 -27.36 -5.90
CA THR A 227 -27.66 -27.14 -5.07
C THR A 227 -27.27 -26.73 -3.64
N LEU A 228 -28.14 -25.96 -2.98
CA LEU A 228 -27.95 -25.51 -1.61
C LEU A 228 -28.99 -26.19 -0.70
N GLN A 229 -28.60 -26.48 0.55
CA GLN A 229 -29.49 -26.96 1.60
C GLN A 229 -30.34 -25.80 2.14
N ASN A 230 -31.29 -26.13 3.04
CA ASN A 230 -32.06 -25.13 3.74
C ASN A 230 -31.16 -24.26 4.65
N SER A 231 -31.47 -22.98 4.71
CA SER A 231 -30.70 -22.02 5.51
C SER A 231 -30.76 -22.31 7.02
N ILE A 232 -29.61 -22.20 7.68
CA ILE A 232 -29.46 -22.19 9.13
C ILE A 232 -29.32 -20.73 9.55
N THR A 233 -30.34 -20.18 10.24
CA THR A 233 -30.44 -18.73 10.45
C THR A 233 -30.23 -18.33 11.90
N VAL A 234 -29.65 -17.12 12.11
CA VAL A 234 -29.53 -16.43 13.36
C VAL A 234 -30.22 -15.06 13.23
N PRO A 235 -31.15 -14.69 14.14
CA PRO A 235 -31.81 -13.38 14.09
C PRO A 235 -30.82 -12.26 14.42
N LEU A 236 -31.00 -11.11 13.74
CA LEU A 236 -30.22 -9.90 13.93
C LEU A 236 -31.04 -8.83 14.65
N LEU A 237 -30.36 -7.98 15.42
CA LEU A 237 -30.97 -6.85 16.10
C LEU A 237 -31.18 -5.65 15.18
N TYR A 238 -30.30 -5.49 14.19
CA TYR A 238 -30.22 -4.32 13.30
C TYR A 238 -30.28 -4.73 11.83
N VAL A 239 -30.51 -3.77 10.94
CA VAL A 239 -30.53 -3.97 9.49
C VAL A 239 -29.11 -4.27 9.01
N PRO A 240 -28.85 -5.44 8.41
CA PRO A 240 -27.53 -5.74 7.87
C PRO A 240 -27.24 -4.90 6.63
N SER A 241 -26.01 -4.37 6.54
CA SER A 241 -25.53 -3.64 5.37
C SER A 241 -24.65 -4.50 4.48
N THR A 242 -23.60 -5.13 5.01
CA THR A 242 -22.72 -6.04 4.22
C THR A 242 -22.24 -7.20 5.09
N VAL A 243 -21.67 -8.22 4.44
CA VAL A 243 -21.12 -9.40 5.12
C VAL A 243 -19.82 -9.86 4.47
N ALA A 244 -18.90 -10.33 5.31
CA ALA A 244 -17.67 -11.01 4.90
C ALA A 244 -17.44 -12.25 5.77
N ALA A 245 -16.54 -13.11 5.34
CA ALA A 245 -16.17 -14.33 6.07
C ALA A 245 -14.65 -14.47 6.18
N GLY A 246 -14.18 -15.09 7.26
CA GLY A 246 -12.78 -15.41 7.51
C GLY A 246 -12.60 -16.11 8.85
N ASP A 247 -11.52 -16.84 9.04
CA ASP A 247 -11.16 -17.51 10.30
C ASP A 247 -10.45 -16.51 11.24
N LEU A 248 -11.24 -15.76 12.05
CA LEU A 248 -10.71 -14.71 12.93
C LEU A 248 -10.08 -15.26 14.22
N ASN A 249 -10.41 -16.51 14.58
CA ASN A 249 -9.93 -17.11 15.82
C ASN A 249 -8.88 -18.22 15.59
N ARG A 250 -8.55 -18.51 14.31
CA ARG A 250 -7.57 -19.51 13.89
C ARG A 250 -7.90 -20.94 14.36
N ASP A 251 -9.18 -21.26 14.46
CA ASP A 251 -9.62 -22.60 14.80
C ASP A 251 -9.88 -23.48 13.56
N GLY A 252 -9.72 -22.91 12.36
CA GLY A 252 -9.94 -23.57 11.08
C GLY A 252 -11.39 -23.53 10.61
N ASN A 253 -12.29 -22.89 11.34
CA ASN A 253 -13.68 -22.70 10.94
C ASN A 253 -13.90 -21.28 10.41
N MET A 254 -14.76 -21.12 9.41
CA MET A 254 -15.09 -19.79 8.90
C MET A 254 -16.06 -19.09 9.85
N ASP A 255 -15.66 -17.87 10.23
CA ASP A 255 -16.44 -16.92 11.00
C ASP A 255 -17.14 -15.93 10.05
N ALA A 256 -18.16 -15.24 10.53
CA ALA A 256 -18.87 -14.22 9.78
C ALA A 256 -18.72 -12.84 10.44
N VAL A 257 -18.52 -11.82 9.61
CA VAL A 257 -18.46 -10.42 10.01
C VAL A 257 -19.53 -9.67 9.25
N LEU A 258 -20.28 -8.86 9.92
CA LEU A 258 -21.40 -8.11 9.35
C LEU A 258 -21.37 -6.67 9.84
N SER A 259 -21.63 -5.72 8.94
CA SER A 259 -21.94 -4.33 9.28
C SER A 259 -23.44 -4.08 9.31
N ASP A 260 -23.88 -3.10 10.09
CA ASP A 260 -25.28 -2.69 10.17
C ASP A 260 -25.47 -1.22 9.78
N ASP A 261 -26.71 -0.83 9.50
CA ASP A 261 -27.10 0.52 9.05
C ASP A 261 -27.00 1.61 10.15
N LEU A 262 -26.75 1.22 11.39
CA LEU A 262 -26.53 2.14 12.51
C LEU A 262 -25.04 2.38 12.79
N GLY A 263 -24.16 1.76 12.00
CA GLY A 263 -22.71 1.86 12.16
C GLY A 263 -22.15 0.87 13.18
N GLY A 264 -22.82 -0.26 13.39
CA GLY A 264 -22.32 -1.37 14.20
C GLY A 264 -21.55 -2.39 13.36
N LEU A 265 -20.67 -3.12 14.01
CA LEU A 265 -20.00 -4.30 13.49
C LEU A 265 -20.32 -5.49 14.40
N ALA A 266 -20.70 -6.62 13.81
CA ALA A 266 -20.96 -7.86 14.54
C ALA A 266 -20.05 -8.99 14.04
N VAL A 267 -19.42 -9.70 14.95
CA VAL A 267 -18.60 -10.89 14.69
C VAL A 267 -19.31 -12.12 15.22
N PHE A 268 -19.50 -13.12 14.36
CA PHE A 268 -20.11 -14.42 14.66
C PHE A 268 -19.08 -15.51 14.48
N LEU A 269 -18.68 -16.21 15.52
CA LEU A 269 -17.77 -17.34 15.39
C LEU A 269 -18.48 -18.55 14.82
N GLY A 270 -17.86 -19.21 13.86
CA GLY A 270 -18.33 -20.45 13.26
C GLY A 270 -18.05 -21.67 14.13
N ASN A 271 -18.95 -22.65 14.09
CA ASN A 271 -18.74 -23.92 14.79
C ASN A 271 -18.19 -25.04 13.87
N GLY A 272 -17.84 -24.72 12.60
CA GLY A 272 -17.35 -25.69 11.62
C GLY A 272 -18.40 -26.72 11.16
N ASN A 273 -19.68 -26.42 11.36
CA ASN A 273 -20.80 -27.28 10.94
C ASN A 273 -21.94 -26.48 10.29
N GLY A 274 -21.63 -25.28 9.82
CA GLY A 274 -22.60 -24.34 9.23
C GLY A 274 -23.41 -23.56 10.24
N THR A 275 -23.24 -23.76 11.55
CA THR A 275 -23.88 -22.94 12.58
C THR A 275 -22.94 -21.85 13.08
N LEU A 276 -23.53 -20.70 13.45
CA LEU A 276 -22.82 -19.55 14.00
C LEU A 276 -23.11 -19.40 15.50
N GLN A 277 -22.13 -18.93 16.27
CA GLN A 277 -22.30 -18.58 17.67
C GLN A 277 -23.03 -17.23 17.81
N PRO A 278 -23.54 -16.87 19.00
CA PRO A 278 -24.06 -15.54 19.23
C PRO A 278 -23.03 -14.44 18.95
N PRO A 279 -23.44 -13.29 18.37
CA PRO A 279 -22.50 -12.26 17.95
C PRO A 279 -21.87 -11.48 19.10
N VAL A 280 -20.64 -11.00 18.86
CA VAL A 280 -20.03 -9.91 19.62
C VAL A 280 -20.13 -8.63 18.80
N TYR A 281 -20.67 -7.56 19.42
CA TYR A 281 -20.87 -6.28 18.75
C TYR A 281 -19.73 -5.30 19.05
N TYR A 282 -19.34 -4.53 18.05
CA TYR A 282 -18.33 -3.47 18.11
C TYR A 282 -18.93 -2.17 17.57
N ASN A 283 -18.55 -1.04 18.17
CA ASN A 283 -18.96 0.28 17.69
C ASN A 283 -17.95 0.81 16.68
N THR A 284 -18.43 1.34 15.57
CA THR A 284 -17.64 2.13 14.63
C THR A 284 -17.58 3.60 15.05
N THR A 285 -16.69 4.36 14.42
CA THR A 285 -16.58 5.81 14.66
C THR A 285 -17.57 6.62 13.84
N GLY A 286 -18.14 6.04 12.78
CA GLY A 286 -19.13 6.63 11.88
C GLY A 286 -20.51 6.03 12.02
N VAL A 287 -21.45 6.55 11.25
CA VAL A 287 -22.80 6.00 11.04
C VAL A 287 -22.87 5.46 9.61
N SER A 288 -23.23 4.22 9.41
CA SER A 288 -23.35 3.56 8.11
C SER A 288 -22.05 2.91 7.59
N GLY A 289 -21.96 1.61 7.75
CA GLY A 289 -20.94 0.79 7.10
C GLY A 289 -21.47 0.23 5.78
N GLU A 290 -20.92 0.69 4.65
CA GLU A 290 -21.36 0.25 3.31
C GLU A 290 -20.58 -0.95 2.79
N ALA A 291 -19.38 -1.23 3.33
CA ALA A 291 -18.59 -2.40 2.98
C ALA A 291 -17.82 -2.93 4.19
N VAL A 292 -17.72 -4.24 4.30
CA VAL A 292 -16.85 -4.90 5.26
C VAL A 292 -15.89 -5.84 4.52
N VAL A 293 -14.61 -5.81 4.90
CA VAL A 293 -13.56 -6.68 4.36
C VAL A 293 -12.77 -7.27 5.51
N VAL A 294 -12.40 -8.54 5.39
CA VAL A 294 -11.58 -9.27 6.34
C VAL A 294 -10.24 -9.61 5.69
N HIS A 295 -9.13 -9.13 6.25
CA HIS A 295 -7.78 -9.35 5.74
C HIS A 295 -6.72 -9.14 6.82
N ASP A 296 -5.59 -9.84 6.78
CA ASP A 296 -4.44 -9.59 7.65
C ASP A 296 -3.66 -8.37 7.12
N LEU A 297 -4.04 -7.17 7.58
CA LEU A 297 -3.50 -5.91 7.09
C LEU A 297 -2.13 -5.57 7.67
N ASN A 298 -1.83 -6.08 8.85
CA ASN A 298 -0.57 -5.78 9.54
C ASN A 298 0.45 -6.92 9.45
N MET A 299 0.11 -7.99 8.69
CA MET A 299 0.93 -9.18 8.46
C MET A 299 1.36 -9.88 9.77
N ASP A 300 0.53 -9.81 10.82
CA ASP A 300 0.78 -10.49 12.10
C ASP A 300 0.19 -11.91 12.13
N GLY A 301 -0.51 -12.28 11.06
CA GLY A 301 -1.17 -13.56 10.83
C GLY A 301 -2.56 -13.62 11.47
N ASN A 302 -3.08 -12.58 12.12
CA ASN A 302 -4.48 -12.48 12.54
C ASN A 302 -5.25 -11.74 11.47
N LEU A 303 -6.49 -12.14 11.23
CA LEU A 303 -7.35 -11.39 10.34
C LEU A 303 -7.88 -10.14 11.04
N ASP A 304 -7.76 -9.01 10.36
CA ASP A 304 -8.30 -7.70 10.72
C ASP A 304 -9.60 -7.44 9.96
N VAL A 305 -10.37 -6.47 10.42
CA VAL A 305 -11.62 -6.08 9.77
C VAL A 305 -11.56 -4.61 9.38
N VAL A 306 -11.85 -4.33 8.11
CA VAL A 306 -12.02 -2.97 7.58
C VAL A 306 -13.48 -2.72 7.28
N ILE A 307 -13.97 -1.57 7.68
CA ILE A 307 -15.33 -1.12 7.36
C ILE A 307 -15.28 0.31 6.82
N GLY A 308 -15.94 0.55 5.68
CA GLY A 308 -16.18 1.89 5.18
C GLY A 308 -17.16 2.63 6.10
N VAL A 309 -16.81 3.82 6.58
CA VAL A 309 -17.66 4.61 7.46
C VAL A 309 -17.92 5.99 6.88
N VAL A 310 -19.18 6.39 6.93
CA VAL A 310 -19.64 7.70 6.49
C VAL A 310 -20.19 8.47 7.70
N SER A 311 -19.74 9.69 7.91
CA SER A 311 -20.28 10.59 8.93
C SER A 311 -20.70 11.92 8.29
N ALA A 312 -21.45 12.73 9.03
CA ALA A 312 -21.90 14.04 8.56
C ALA A 312 -20.74 15.03 8.28
N THR A 313 -19.56 14.80 8.84
CA THR A 313 -18.40 15.70 8.78
C THR A 313 -17.16 15.07 8.15
N GLU A 314 -17.01 13.76 8.27
CA GLU A 314 -15.83 13.04 7.81
C GLU A 314 -16.23 11.64 7.36
N SER A 315 -15.62 11.14 6.31
CA SER A 315 -15.80 9.78 5.81
C SER A 315 -14.43 9.13 5.62
N GLY A 316 -14.38 7.82 5.79
CA GLY A 316 -13.13 7.08 5.74
C GLY A 316 -13.34 5.61 6.03
N VAL A 317 -12.37 4.99 6.67
CA VAL A 317 -12.44 3.60 7.09
C VAL A 317 -12.11 3.47 8.57
N ASP A 318 -12.82 2.55 9.23
CA ASP A 318 -12.43 2.01 10.51
C ASP A 318 -11.70 0.69 10.31
N VAL A 319 -10.55 0.55 10.93
CA VAL A 319 -9.79 -0.70 10.99
C VAL A 319 -9.87 -1.25 12.40
N PHE A 320 -10.34 -2.48 12.51
CA PHE A 320 -10.37 -3.24 13.74
C PHE A 320 -9.28 -4.31 13.69
N TRP A 321 -8.24 -4.15 14.48
CA TRP A 321 -7.14 -5.11 14.53
C TRP A 321 -7.57 -6.39 15.24
N GLY A 322 -7.35 -7.53 14.61
CA GLY A 322 -7.67 -8.84 15.16
C GLY A 322 -6.71 -9.26 16.28
N ASN A 323 -7.25 -9.89 17.31
CA ASN A 323 -6.42 -10.47 18.38
C ASN A 323 -6.07 -11.95 18.10
N GLY A 324 -6.61 -12.57 17.04
CA GLY A 324 -6.42 -13.97 16.68
C GLY A 324 -7.19 -14.96 17.56
N ASP A 325 -8.10 -14.48 18.39
CA ASP A 325 -9.00 -15.26 19.24
C ASP A 325 -10.49 -15.01 18.93
N GLY A 326 -10.77 -14.38 17.76
CA GLY A 326 -12.11 -13.99 17.35
C GLY A 326 -12.58 -12.67 17.92
N THR A 327 -11.77 -12.03 18.78
CA THR A 327 -12.03 -10.68 19.27
C THR A 327 -11.25 -9.64 18.49
N LEU A 328 -11.78 -8.43 18.45
CA LEU A 328 -11.19 -7.28 17.77
C LEU A 328 -10.79 -6.19 18.77
N GLN A 329 -9.75 -5.44 18.43
CA GLN A 329 -9.41 -4.21 19.13
C GLN A 329 -10.43 -3.10 18.81
N PRO A 330 -10.50 -2.01 19.60
CA PRO A 330 -11.32 -0.86 19.26
C PRO A 330 -10.97 -0.29 17.87
N ALA A 331 -11.99 0.25 17.19
CA ALA A 331 -11.83 0.87 15.88
C ALA A 331 -10.70 1.92 15.85
N GLN A 332 -9.89 1.88 14.83
CA GLN A 332 -8.96 2.93 14.48
C GLN A 332 -9.43 3.59 13.18
N TYR A 333 -9.80 4.86 13.29
CA TYR A 333 -10.30 5.63 12.14
C TYR A 333 -9.16 6.18 11.28
N PHE A 334 -9.34 6.07 9.96
CA PHE A 334 -8.47 6.69 8.94
C PHE A 334 -9.33 7.49 7.96
N ALA A 335 -9.04 8.79 7.84
CA ALA A 335 -9.77 9.67 6.94
C ALA A 335 -9.41 9.38 5.48
N ALA A 336 -10.41 9.16 4.63
CA ALA A 336 -10.23 8.83 3.22
C ALA A 336 -11.20 9.60 2.28
N GLY A 337 -11.95 10.55 2.80
CA GLY A 337 -13.02 11.22 2.03
C GLY A 337 -14.30 10.39 1.98
N ASN A 338 -15.21 10.75 1.09
CA ASN A 338 -16.56 10.15 1.02
C ASN A 338 -16.51 8.75 0.39
N THR A 339 -16.20 7.74 1.19
CA THR A 339 -15.97 6.36 0.77
C THR A 339 -17.00 5.42 1.37
N GLY A 340 -17.61 4.56 0.55
CA GLY A 340 -18.57 3.54 1.00
C GLY A 340 -18.05 2.11 0.82
N LEU A 341 -17.34 1.85 -0.26
CA LEU A 341 -16.88 0.53 -0.68
C LEU A 341 -15.36 0.41 -0.51
N VAL A 342 -14.89 -0.77 -0.15
CA VAL A 342 -13.47 -1.05 0.09
C VAL A 342 -13.08 -2.36 -0.59
N ALA A 343 -11.95 -2.35 -1.30
CA ALA A 343 -11.22 -3.55 -1.72
C ALA A 343 -9.79 -3.51 -1.20
N VAL A 344 -9.16 -4.66 -1.09
CA VAL A 344 -7.81 -4.82 -0.53
C VAL A 344 -6.88 -5.41 -1.58
N GLY A 345 -5.63 -4.93 -1.64
CA GLY A 345 -4.59 -5.51 -2.47
C GLY A 345 -3.28 -4.73 -2.39
N ASP A 346 -2.19 -5.32 -2.80
CA ASP A 346 -0.88 -4.66 -2.89
C ASP A 346 -0.83 -3.77 -4.15
N LEU A 347 -1.14 -2.48 -3.99
CA LEU A 347 -1.27 -1.53 -5.10
C LEU A 347 0.07 -0.89 -5.51
N ASN A 348 1.10 -1.02 -4.67
CA ASN A 348 2.39 -0.37 -4.87
C ASN A 348 3.56 -1.36 -5.02
N GLY A 349 3.33 -2.67 -4.91
CA GLY A 349 4.33 -3.72 -5.05
C GLY A 349 5.21 -3.90 -3.83
N ASP A 350 4.84 -3.35 -2.65
CA ASP A 350 5.60 -3.47 -1.41
C ASP A 350 5.20 -4.70 -0.56
N GLN A 351 4.16 -5.42 -1.00
CA GLN A 351 3.61 -6.66 -0.45
C GLN A 351 2.82 -6.47 0.84
N LEU A 352 2.50 -5.24 1.19
CA LEU A 352 1.53 -4.95 2.22
C LEU A 352 0.15 -4.77 1.59
N PRO A 353 -0.91 -5.22 2.26
CA PRO A 353 -2.25 -5.00 1.77
C PRO A 353 -2.63 -3.52 1.88
N ASP A 354 -2.81 -2.87 0.75
CA ASP A 354 -3.33 -1.51 0.63
C ASP A 354 -4.85 -1.52 0.52
N LEU A 355 -5.47 -0.37 0.72
CA LEU A 355 -6.92 -0.19 0.56
C LEU A 355 -7.20 0.66 -0.68
N VAL A 356 -8.17 0.22 -1.46
CA VAL A 356 -8.77 1.00 -2.53
C VAL A 356 -10.26 1.18 -2.26
N MET A 357 -10.74 2.40 -2.34
CA MET A 357 -12.09 2.77 -1.94
C MET A 357 -12.82 3.49 -3.04
N GLY A 358 -14.03 3.03 -3.34
CA GLY A 358 -14.95 3.74 -4.21
C GLY A 358 -15.60 4.91 -3.49
N THR A 359 -15.76 6.04 -4.18
CA THR A 359 -16.40 7.23 -3.62
C THR A 359 -17.73 7.54 -4.31
N SER A 360 -18.69 8.06 -3.56
CA SER A 360 -20.00 8.48 -4.11
C SER A 360 -19.92 9.74 -4.98
N SER A 361 -18.77 10.44 -4.99
CA SER A 361 -18.64 11.77 -5.64
C SER A 361 -17.53 11.86 -6.69
N PHE A 362 -17.26 10.82 -7.44
CA PHE A 362 -16.27 10.74 -8.52
C PHE A 362 -14.86 10.30 -8.11
N GLY A 363 -14.60 9.04 -8.23
CA GLY A 363 -13.25 8.52 -8.21
C GLY A 363 -12.99 7.45 -7.18
N VAL A 364 -11.78 6.96 -7.25
CA VAL A 364 -11.23 5.96 -6.35
C VAL A 364 -10.17 6.63 -5.49
N VAL A 365 -10.23 6.40 -4.18
CA VAL A 365 -9.21 6.82 -3.22
C VAL A 365 -8.38 5.60 -2.83
N THR A 366 -7.07 5.75 -2.84
CA THR A 366 -6.16 4.72 -2.34
C THR A 366 -5.54 5.13 -1.02
N MET A 367 -5.41 4.17 -0.13
CA MET A 367 -4.66 4.31 1.11
C MET A 367 -3.57 3.24 1.12
N LEU A 368 -2.32 3.68 0.99
CA LEU A 368 -1.19 2.78 1.06
C LEU A 368 -0.90 2.39 2.51
N ASN A 369 -0.78 1.11 2.73
CA ASN A 369 -0.34 0.56 3.99
C ASN A 369 1.17 0.76 4.12
N THR A 370 1.58 1.60 5.06
CA THR A 370 2.99 1.85 5.32
C THR A 370 3.62 0.81 6.26
N GLY A 371 2.86 -0.22 6.58
CA GLY A 371 3.27 -1.31 7.47
C GLY A 371 3.49 -0.86 8.93
N ALA A 372 3.99 -1.78 9.73
CA ALA A 372 4.43 -1.50 11.10
C ALA A 372 5.84 -0.89 11.15
N VAL A 373 6.47 -0.65 9.99
CA VAL A 373 7.85 -0.19 9.88
C VAL A 373 7.95 0.97 8.91
N ASN A 374 8.50 2.07 9.39
CA ASN A 374 8.80 3.24 8.56
C ASN A 374 10.30 3.44 8.42
N PHE A 375 10.73 3.75 7.20
CA PHE A 375 12.10 4.19 6.91
C PHE A 375 12.13 5.69 6.62
N LEU A 376 13.07 6.40 7.21
CA LEU A 376 13.30 7.81 6.90
C LEU A 376 14.79 8.04 6.61
N PRO A 377 15.18 8.48 5.41
CA PRO A 377 14.34 8.78 4.24
C PRO A 377 13.82 7.52 3.52
N THR A 378 12.69 7.63 2.85
CA THR A 378 12.10 6.57 2.01
C THR A 378 12.76 6.48 0.61
N ALA A 379 13.38 7.59 0.17
CA ALA A 379 14.05 7.66 -1.13
C ALA A 379 15.41 6.93 -1.12
N PRO A 380 15.90 6.46 -2.28
CA PRO A 380 17.22 5.87 -2.40
C PRO A 380 18.34 6.75 -1.83
N LEU A 381 19.28 6.15 -1.09
CA LEU A 381 20.45 6.87 -0.59
C LEU A 381 21.47 7.05 -1.71
N LYS A 382 21.70 8.30 -2.11
CA LYS A 382 22.66 8.66 -3.16
C LYS A 382 23.96 9.13 -2.55
N PHE A 383 25.04 8.39 -2.83
CA PHE A 383 26.38 8.72 -2.38
C PHE A 383 27.16 9.47 -3.46
N PRO A 384 27.92 10.50 -3.09
CA PRO A 384 28.77 11.21 -4.05
C PRO A 384 29.82 10.26 -4.63
N THR A 385 30.28 10.56 -5.84
CA THR A 385 31.36 9.83 -6.49
C THR A 385 32.58 9.71 -5.58
N ARG A 386 33.12 8.49 -5.45
CA ARG A 386 34.27 8.19 -4.59
C ARG A 386 35.41 7.57 -5.35
N VAL A 387 36.63 7.94 -4.96
CA VAL A 387 37.84 7.28 -5.41
C VAL A 387 37.80 5.83 -4.88
N ILE A 388 38.13 4.87 -5.76
CA ILE A 388 38.19 3.45 -5.37
C ILE A 388 39.06 3.25 -4.13
N ASN A 389 38.65 2.30 -3.28
CA ASN A 389 39.26 2.00 -1.98
C ASN A 389 39.19 3.13 -0.94
N THR A 390 38.34 4.17 -1.15
CA THR A 390 38.10 5.20 -0.17
C THR A 390 36.65 5.13 0.33
N LYS A 391 36.46 5.46 1.63
CA LYS A 391 35.16 5.46 2.29
C LYS A 391 34.46 6.81 2.13
N SER A 392 33.15 6.81 1.85
CA SER A 392 32.30 8.01 1.89
C SER A 392 31.96 8.41 3.34
N PRO A 393 31.47 9.62 3.58
CA PRO A 393 30.66 9.88 4.77
C PRO A 393 29.50 8.87 4.84
N ALA A 394 29.12 8.49 6.05
CA ALA A 394 27.92 7.67 6.25
C ALA A 394 26.67 8.51 5.99
N GLN A 395 25.65 7.86 5.46
CA GLN A 395 24.26 8.34 5.49
C GLN A 395 23.46 7.41 6.40
N THR A 396 22.46 7.94 7.06
CA THR A 396 21.68 7.22 8.07
C THR A 396 20.24 7.09 7.60
N VAL A 397 19.69 5.91 7.78
CA VAL A 397 18.27 5.60 7.69
C VAL A 397 17.78 5.37 9.11
N THR A 398 16.68 6.01 9.47
CA THR A 398 15.96 5.74 10.71
C THR A 398 14.89 4.70 10.41
N LEU A 399 14.90 3.61 11.17
CA LEU A 399 13.86 2.59 11.20
C LEU A 399 12.99 2.85 12.42
N THR A 400 11.69 3.03 12.22
CA THR A 400 10.71 3.26 13.29
C THR A 400 9.70 2.13 13.32
N ASN A 401 9.48 1.51 14.48
CA ASN A 401 8.34 0.63 14.68
C ASN A 401 7.08 1.48 14.89
N SER A 402 6.29 1.65 13.85
CA SER A 402 5.01 2.39 13.91
C SER A 402 3.83 1.52 14.35
N GLY A 403 4.04 0.21 14.49
CA GLY A 403 3.04 -0.74 14.97
C GLY A 403 2.76 -0.64 16.47
N LYS A 404 1.72 -1.33 16.93
CA LYS A 404 1.31 -1.37 18.34
C LYS A 404 1.97 -2.50 19.13
N SER A 405 2.59 -3.46 18.47
CA SER A 405 3.30 -4.60 19.05
C SER A 405 4.81 -4.43 18.91
N ARG A 406 5.57 -5.25 19.66
CA ARG A 406 7.02 -5.28 19.57
C ARG A 406 7.43 -5.86 18.20
N LEU A 407 8.19 -5.11 17.42
CA LEU A 407 8.77 -5.56 16.17
C LEU A 407 10.00 -6.42 16.44
N SER A 408 10.01 -7.65 15.97
CA SER A 408 11.23 -8.48 15.98
C SER A 408 12.09 -8.16 14.74
N ILE A 409 13.40 -8.05 14.91
CA ILE A 409 14.35 -7.81 13.82
C ILE A 409 15.27 -9.03 13.71
N SER A 410 15.12 -9.80 12.65
CA SER A 410 15.89 -11.02 12.43
C SER A 410 17.26 -10.74 11.81
N SER A 411 17.36 -9.76 10.90
CA SER A 411 18.66 -9.32 10.38
C SER A 411 18.57 -7.99 9.65
N ILE A 412 19.68 -7.23 9.68
CA ILE A 412 19.90 -6.04 8.86
C ILE A 412 21.18 -6.26 8.07
N ARG A 413 21.14 -6.05 6.76
CA ARG A 413 22.29 -6.28 5.86
C ARG A 413 22.43 -5.12 4.88
N VAL A 414 23.71 -4.81 4.56
CA VAL A 414 24.06 -3.85 3.51
C VAL A 414 24.85 -4.60 2.44
N SER A 415 24.40 -4.49 1.18
CA SER A 415 24.94 -5.24 0.05
C SER A 415 25.72 -4.37 -0.94
N GLY A 416 26.33 -5.00 -1.96
CA GLY A 416 27.09 -4.33 -3.00
C GLY A 416 28.44 -3.79 -2.51
N GLN A 417 28.87 -2.66 -3.06
CA GLN A 417 30.08 -1.95 -2.63
C GLN A 417 29.81 -0.94 -1.50
N PHE A 418 28.78 -1.22 -0.73
CA PHE A 418 28.40 -0.46 0.46
C PHE A 418 28.68 -1.29 1.71
N LYS A 419 28.87 -0.59 2.82
CA LYS A 419 29.05 -1.16 4.15
C LYS A 419 28.13 -0.43 5.11
N GLY A 420 27.75 -1.06 6.21
CA GLY A 420 26.87 -0.44 7.21
C GLY A 420 27.02 -1.05 8.57
N ASN A 421 26.41 -0.40 9.52
CA ASN A 421 26.13 -0.87 10.88
C ASN A 421 24.80 -0.26 11.35
N ASP A 422 24.21 -0.84 12.36
CA ASP A 422 22.95 -0.40 12.92
C ASP A 422 22.97 -0.38 14.44
N THR A 423 21.93 0.20 15.03
CA THR A 423 21.67 0.28 16.47
C THR A 423 20.38 -0.43 16.86
N CYS A 424 19.79 -1.23 15.95
CA CYS A 424 18.42 -1.70 16.06
C CYS A 424 18.22 -2.83 17.07
N GLY A 425 19.27 -3.65 17.29
CA GLY A 425 19.15 -4.83 18.15
C GLY A 425 18.24 -5.90 17.55
N GLU A 426 17.73 -6.79 18.40
CA GLU A 426 16.87 -7.90 17.97
C GLU A 426 15.38 -7.53 17.93
N SER A 427 15.00 -6.37 18.45
CA SER A 427 13.61 -5.91 18.43
C SER A 427 13.46 -4.43 18.78
N LEU A 428 12.37 -3.80 18.28
CA LEU A 428 11.94 -2.45 18.63
C LEU A 428 10.59 -2.49 19.36
N ALA A 429 10.47 -1.74 20.44
CA ALA A 429 9.18 -1.52 21.10
C ALA A 429 8.27 -0.63 20.21
N PRO A 430 6.95 -0.64 20.41
CA PRO A 430 6.04 0.29 19.72
C PRO A 430 6.52 1.74 19.84
N GLY A 431 6.54 2.45 18.71
CA GLY A 431 7.02 3.84 18.61
C GLY A 431 8.53 4.02 18.79
N ALA A 432 9.31 2.97 19.00
CA ALA A 432 10.76 3.08 19.12
C ALA A 432 11.43 3.18 17.76
N GLU A 433 12.60 3.83 17.76
CA GLU A 433 13.42 4.06 16.58
C GLU A 433 14.81 3.46 16.73
N CYS A 434 15.42 3.10 15.63
CA CYS A 434 16.84 2.77 15.56
C CYS A 434 17.45 3.34 14.27
N SER A 435 18.78 3.35 14.20
CA SER A 435 19.51 3.92 13.08
C SER A 435 20.30 2.87 12.34
N ILE A 436 20.21 2.89 11.01
CA ILE A 436 21.01 2.09 10.10
C ILE A 436 21.92 3.05 9.34
N SER A 437 23.23 2.95 9.58
CA SER A 437 24.23 3.78 8.91
C SER A 437 24.84 3.03 7.75
N ALA A 438 24.82 3.62 6.54
CA ALA A 438 25.46 3.06 5.35
C ALA A 438 26.52 4.01 4.80
N TRP A 439 27.60 3.47 4.23
CA TRP A 439 28.63 4.22 3.52
C TRP A 439 29.08 3.49 2.28
N PHE A 440 29.46 4.25 1.29
CA PHE A 440 29.96 3.74 0.01
C PHE A 440 31.48 3.56 0.05
N GLN A 441 31.99 2.40 -0.35
CA GLN A 441 33.40 2.08 -0.43
C GLN A 441 33.70 1.29 -1.72
N PRO A 442 33.76 1.97 -2.88
CA PRO A 442 33.92 1.30 -4.15
C PRO A 442 35.29 0.61 -4.28
N THR A 443 35.31 -0.56 -4.87
CA THR A 443 36.51 -1.27 -5.31
C THR A 443 36.68 -1.23 -6.83
N THR A 444 35.62 -0.85 -7.55
CA THR A 444 35.58 -0.71 -9.00
C THR A 444 35.04 0.66 -9.41
N THR A 445 35.33 1.07 -10.64
CA THR A 445 34.82 2.32 -11.21
C THR A 445 33.41 2.14 -11.79
N GLY A 446 32.73 3.28 -12.06
CA GLY A 446 31.39 3.30 -12.65
C GLY A 446 30.27 3.30 -11.58
N SER A 447 29.04 3.29 -12.07
CA SER A 447 27.84 3.23 -11.21
C SER A 447 27.78 1.93 -10.44
N GLN A 448 27.39 2.02 -9.18
CA GLN A 448 27.25 0.91 -8.25
C GLN A 448 25.91 1.03 -7.56
N THR A 449 25.22 -0.08 -7.44
CA THR A 449 23.98 -0.19 -6.64
C THR A 449 24.17 -1.19 -5.51
N GLY A 450 23.36 -1.07 -4.49
CA GLY A 450 23.29 -1.97 -3.35
C GLY A 450 21.98 -1.77 -2.61
N LEU A 451 21.76 -2.54 -1.56
CA LEU A 451 20.54 -2.48 -0.75
C LEU A 451 20.91 -2.45 0.74
N VAL A 452 20.18 -1.68 1.52
CA VAL A 452 19.92 -2.00 2.91
C VAL A 452 18.74 -2.95 2.92
N THR A 453 18.90 -4.12 3.51
CA THR A 453 17.85 -5.15 3.61
C THR A 453 17.57 -5.41 5.08
N VAL A 454 16.31 -5.25 5.49
CA VAL A 454 15.82 -5.54 6.83
C VAL A 454 14.89 -6.75 6.76
N ILE A 455 15.14 -7.75 7.58
CA ILE A 455 14.24 -8.89 7.78
C ILE A 455 13.69 -8.75 9.20
N ASP A 456 12.41 -8.53 9.30
CA ASP A 456 11.69 -8.28 10.55
C ASP A 456 10.38 -9.07 10.63
N GLY A 457 9.65 -8.91 11.72
CA GLY A 457 8.38 -9.61 11.94
C GLY A 457 7.15 -8.84 11.42
N ALA A 458 7.33 -7.68 10.78
CA ALA A 458 6.21 -6.93 10.19
C ALA A 458 5.88 -7.39 8.77
N SER A 459 6.82 -8.08 8.11
CA SER A 459 6.63 -8.56 6.73
C SER A 459 7.26 -9.93 6.54
N SER A 460 6.59 -10.79 5.76
CA SER A 460 7.14 -12.10 5.36
C SER A 460 8.30 -11.97 4.36
N LYS A 461 8.48 -10.79 3.76
CA LYS A 461 9.56 -10.49 2.82
C LYS A 461 10.47 -9.38 3.34
N PRO A 462 11.77 -9.39 2.95
CA PRO A 462 12.71 -8.36 3.38
C PRO A 462 12.27 -6.98 2.89
N GLN A 463 12.32 -5.99 3.76
CA GLN A 463 12.17 -4.59 3.39
C GLN A 463 13.50 -4.03 2.91
N VAL A 464 13.49 -3.17 1.88
CA VAL A 464 14.71 -2.73 1.22
C VAL A 464 14.76 -1.22 1.00
N ILE A 465 15.98 -0.65 1.08
CA ILE A 465 16.28 0.72 0.65
C ILE A 465 17.43 0.64 -0.35
N GLU A 466 17.25 1.26 -1.49
CA GLU A 466 18.26 1.28 -2.54
C GLU A 466 19.41 2.24 -2.19
N LEU A 467 20.63 1.80 -2.50
CA LEU A 467 21.87 2.56 -2.35
C LEU A 467 22.49 2.77 -3.74
N ILE A 468 22.83 4.02 -4.06
CA ILE A 468 23.38 4.40 -5.36
C ILE A 468 24.67 5.17 -5.15
N GLY A 469 25.74 4.79 -5.84
CA GLY A 469 27.01 5.48 -5.81
C GLY A 469 27.82 5.29 -7.10
N ALA A 470 28.88 6.06 -7.29
CA ALA A 470 29.80 5.89 -8.41
C ALA A 470 31.26 5.86 -7.93
N GLY A 471 31.99 4.85 -8.38
CA GLY A 471 33.44 4.74 -8.16
C GLY A 471 34.23 5.46 -9.23
N THR A 472 35.36 6.07 -8.86
CA THR A 472 36.31 6.65 -9.81
C THR A 472 37.76 6.22 -9.49
N ALA A 473 38.57 6.00 -10.52
CA ALA A 473 39.99 5.78 -10.38
C ALA A 473 40.79 7.09 -10.26
N ILE A 474 40.15 8.25 -10.40
CA ILE A 474 40.86 9.53 -10.42
C ILE A 474 40.76 10.20 -9.04
N LYS A 475 41.90 10.41 -8.42
CA LYS A 475 42.07 11.18 -7.18
C LYS A 475 42.53 12.60 -7.51
N LEU A 476 41.78 13.58 -7.02
CA LEU A 476 42.14 14.99 -7.12
C LEU A 476 42.83 15.48 -5.84
N SER A 477 43.90 16.23 -5.94
CA SER A 477 44.64 16.80 -4.81
C SER A 477 45.13 18.23 -5.14
N PRO A 478 44.77 19.27 -4.35
CA PRO A 478 43.76 19.22 -3.27
C PRO A 478 42.36 18.96 -3.81
N GLY A 479 41.43 18.47 -2.97
CA GLY A 479 40.05 18.18 -3.33
C GLY A 479 39.18 19.43 -3.53
N SER A 480 39.63 20.58 -3.03
CA SER A 480 38.97 21.89 -3.18
C SER A 480 40.05 22.98 -3.31
N LEU A 481 39.68 24.07 -3.97
CA LEU A 481 40.49 25.28 -4.03
C LEU A 481 39.70 26.46 -3.42
N ASN A 482 40.37 27.30 -2.66
CA ASN A 482 39.81 28.54 -2.12
C ASN A 482 40.59 29.72 -2.68
N PHE A 483 39.94 30.56 -3.46
CA PHE A 483 40.55 31.74 -4.07
C PHE A 483 40.44 32.99 -3.20
N GLY A 484 39.79 32.88 -2.05
CA GLY A 484 39.57 34.03 -1.15
C GLY A 484 38.58 35.04 -1.72
N THR A 485 38.68 36.27 -1.25
CA THR A 485 37.86 37.39 -1.74
C THR A 485 38.68 38.21 -2.74
N GLU A 486 38.15 38.32 -3.95
CA GLU A 486 38.77 39.10 -5.02
C GLU A 486 37.92 40.35 -5.33
N LYS A 487 38.57 41.44 -5.78
CA LYS A 487 37.86 42.63 -6.23
C LYS A 487 37.24 42.35 -7.60
N VAL A 488 36.00 42.81 -7.80
CA VAL A 488 35.32 42.71 -9.09
C VAL A 488 36.19 43.22 -10.23
N GLY A 489 36.34 42.43 -11.28
CA GLY A 489 37.21 42.71 -12.45
C GLY A 489 38.69 42.41 -12.21
N SER A 490 39.10 41.85 -11.06
CA SER A 490 40.47 41.38 -10.82
C SER A 490 40.57 39.86 -11.02
N LYS A 491 41.78 39.39 -11.20
CA LYS A 491 42.06 37.93 -11.30
C LYS A 491 42.84 37.46 -10.08
N SER A 492 42.39 36.37 -9.49
CA SER A 492 43.12 35.73 -8.39
C SER A 492 44.44 35.08 -8.89
N LYS A 493 45.30 34.71 -7.96
CA LYS A 493 46.45 33.85 -8.28
C LYS A 493 45.93 32.45 -8.71
N SER A 494 46.58 31.90 -9.72
CA SER A 494 46.28 30.53 -10.16
C SER A 494 46.59 29.52 -9.05
N GLN A 495 45.70 28.56 -8.88
CA GLN A 495 45.89 27.40 -8.01
C GLN A 495 45.86 26.13 -8.84
N THR A 496 46.59 25.12 -8.41
CA THR A 496 46.78 23.88 -9.18
C THR A 496 46.11 22.71 -8.44
N VAL A 497 45.41 21.87 -9.20
CA VAL A 497 44.94 20.57 -8.75
C VAL A 497 45.60 19.49 -9.59
N THR A 498 46.10 18.47 -8.92
CA THR A 498 46.69 17.30 -9.56
C THR A 498 45.67 16.18 -9.63
N ALA A 499 45.47 15.64 -10.80
CA ALA A 499 44.74 14.40 -11.02
C ALA A 499 45.72 13.21 -11.03
N THR A 500 45.42 12.20 -10.21
CA THR A 500 46.23 10.96 -10.13
C THR A 500 45.35 9.78 -10.42
N ASN A 501 45.75 8.91 -11.32
CA ASN A 501 45.08 7.64 -11.55
C ASN A 501 45.55 6.63 -10.48
N VAL A 502 44.66 6.26 -9.59
CA VAL A 502 44.90 5.26 -8.52
C VAL A 502 44.32 3.88 -8.88
N GLY A 503 43.79 3.73 -10.09
CA GLY A 503 43.28 2.46 -10.60
C GLY A 503 44.40 1.59 -11.18
N SER A 504 44.01 0.43 -11.72
CA SER A 504 44.90 -0.55 -12.34
C SER A 504 44.99 -0.45 -13.87
N THR A 505 44.16 0.39 -14.48
CA THR A 505 44.10 0.61 -15.93
C THR A 505 44.29 2.08 -16.26
N ALA A 506 44.83 2.37 -17.44
CA ALA A 506 44.97 3.72 -17.95
C ALA A 506 43.61 4.40 -18.11
N VAL A 507 43.52 5.68 -17.78
CA VAL A 507 42.31 6.50 -17.92
C VAL A 507 42.53 7.60 -18.94
N GLN A 508 41.66 7.63 -19.95
CA GLN A 508 41.67 8.70 -20.94
C GLN A 508 40.61 9.74 -20.55
N PHE A 509 41.03 11.02 -20.47
CA PHE A 509 40.10 12.11 -20.29
C PHE A 509 39.54 12.53 -21.66
N SER A 510 38.21 12.57 -21.76
CA SER A 510 37.51 13.11 -22.93
C SER A 510 37.40 14.63 -22.89
N ASN A 511 37.21 15.17 -21.68
CA ASN A 511 37.12 16.60 -21.46
C ASN A 511 37.44 16.95 -20.00
N VAL A 512 37.73 18.23 -19.76
CA VAL A 512 37.87 18.84 -18.43
C VAL A 512 37.07 20.14 -18.44
N LEU A 513 36.02 20.18 -17.64
CA LEU A 513 35.08 21.31 -17.60
C LEU A 513 35.03 21.91 -16.21
N ILE A 514 34.76 23.19 -16.15
CA ILE A 514 34.29 23.89 -14.95
C ILE A 514 32.77 23.96 -15.07
N ALA A 515 32.06 23.49 -14.06
CA ALA A 515 30.61 23.47 -14.01
C ALA A 515 30.11 24.06 -12.69
N GLY A 516 28.91 24.64 -12.71
CA GLY A 516 28.26 25.32 -11.59
C GLY A 516 27.59 26.59 -12.06
N GLU A 517 26.75 27.19 -11.22
CA GLU A 517 26.01 28.44 -11.54
C GLU A 517 26.98 29.58 -11.90
N GLU A 518 28.15 29.67 -11.22
CA GLU A 518 29.18 30.67 -11.42
C GLU A 518 30.41 30.11 -12.16
N GLY A 519 30.19 29.13 -13.02
CA GLY A 519 31.29 28.46 -13.76
C GLY A 519 32.07 29.41 -14.69
N GLU A 520 31.43 30.46 -15.18
CA GLU A 520 32.01 31.46 -16.08
C GLU A 520 33.03 32.37 -15.41
N ASP A 521 32.96 32.50 -14.08
CA ASP A 521 33.91 33.28 -13.27
C ASP A 521 35.27 32.62 -13.12
N PHE A 522 35.38 31.36 -13.60
CA PHE A 522 36.58 30.58 -13.49
C PHE A 522 37.14 30.20 -14.87
N SER A 523 38.44 30.31 -15.05
CA SER A 523 39.13 29.78 -16.22
C SER A 523 40.11 28.68 -15.85
N GLN A 524 40.36 27.73 -16.77
CA GLN A 524 41.30 26.66 -16.53
C GLN A 524 42.22 26.41 -17.72
N THR A 525 43.42 25.95 -17.42
CA THR A 525 44.31 25.30 -18.36
C THR A 525 44.68 23.93 -17.82
N ASN A 526 44.79 22.93 -18.66
CA ASN A 526 45.10 21.57 -18.21
C ASN A 526 46.05 20.84 -19.17
N THR A 527 46.69 19.81 -18.64
CA THR A 527 47.53 18.84 -19.41
C THR A 527 46.88 17.46 -19.47
N CYS A 528 45.63 17.33 -18.98
CA CYS A 528 44.95 16.03 -18.86
C CYS A 528 44.55 15.43 -20.21
N LEU A 529 44.41 16.26 -21.25
CA LEU A 529 43.95 15.85 -22.56
C LEU A 529 45.11 15.43 -23.52
N THR A 530 46.37 15.46 -23.07
CA THR A 530 47.54 15.16 -23.93
C THR A 530 47.81 13.66 -24.13
N GLY A 531 47.03 12.79 -23.54
CA GLY A 531 47.14 11.33 -23.66
C GLY A 531 46.52 10.62 -22.44
N PRO A 532 46.49 9.28 -22.40
CA PRO A 532 46.00 8.55 -21.27
C PRO A 532 46.84 8.80 -20.01
N LEU A 533 46.19 8.84 -18.87
CA LEU A 533 46.83 8.87 -17.57
C LEU A 533 47.02 7.42 -17.10
N GLU A 534 48.29 6.94 -17.16
CA GLU A 534 48.62 5.57 -16.84
C GLU A 534 48.27 5.18 -15.40
N ALA A 535 48.07 3.87 -15.17
CA ALA A 535 47.80 3.31 -13.84
C ALA A 535 48.93 3.66 -12.87
N GLY A 536 48.57 4.03 -11.65
CA GLY A 536 49.49 4.50 -10.62
C GLY A 536 50.67 3.59 -10.39
N ALA A 537 51.85 4.05 -10.79
CA ALA A 537 53.08 3.33 -10.59
C ALA A 537 53.41 3.24 -9.10
N ARG A 538 53.40 2.03 -8.55
CA ARG A 538 54.23 1.70 -7.39
C ARG A 538 55.66 1.58 -7.87
N SER A 539 56.51 2.50 -7.48
CA SER A 539 57.98 2.53 -7.72
C SER A 539 58.46 3.15 -9.02
N ARG A 540 58.63 4.44 -9.05
CA ARG A 540 59.76 5.28 -9.52
C ARG A 540 59.31 6.74 -9.56
N PRO A 541 60.20 7.75 -9.39
CA PRO A 541 59.82 9.15 -9.24
C PRO A 541 59.49 9.87 -10.55
N THR A 542 58.71 9.23 -11.43
CA THR A 542 58.09 9.85 -12.58
C THR A 542 56.60 9.51 -12.53
N THR A 543 55.95 9.99 -11.53
CA THR A 543 54.49 10.10 -11.55
C THR A 543 54.13 11.06 -12.67
N GLU A 544 53.49 10.56 -13.73
CA GLU A 544 52.77 11.45 -14.64
C GLU A 544 51.64 12.13 -13.83
N GLN A 545 52.01 13.22 -13.20
CA GLN A 545 51.07 14.12 -12.57
C GLN A 545 50.59 15.08 -13.64
N ARG A 546 49.29 15.03 -13.91
CA ARG A 546 48.71 16.01 -14.82
C ARG A 546 48.04 17.10 -13.98
N THR A 547 48.50 18.32 -14.18
CA THR A 547 48.16 19.49 -13.40
C THR A 547 47.26 20.42 -14.19
N TRP A 548 46.34 21.07 -13.51
CA TRP A 548 45.53 22.14 -14.04
C TRP A 548 45.55 23.32 -13.08
N ALA A 549 45.57 24.51 -13.63
CA ALA A 549 45.48 25.72 -12.85
C ALA A 549 44.12 26.37 -13.07
N LEU A 550 43.44 26.72 -11.99
CA LEU A 550 42.26 27.53 -12.02
C LEU A 550 42.56 28.97 -11.64
N ILE A 551 42.02 29.89 -12.40
CA ILE A 551 42.07 31.32 -12.13
C ILE A 551 40.61 31.76 -11.89
N GLY A 552 40.31 32.25 -10.69
CA GLY A 552 38.99 32.82 -10.37
C GLY A 552 38.86 34.25 -10.86
N MET A 553 37.77 34.60 -11.49
CA MET A 553 37.32 35.98 -11.71
C MET A 553 36.09 36.18 -10.81
N ALA A 554 36.09 37.17 -9.96
CA ALA A 554 34.95 37.47 -9.11
C ALA A 554 34.08 38.53 -9.78
N GLU A 555 32.87 38.19 -10.18
CA GLU A 555 31.79 39.14 -10.36
C GLU A 555 30.81 39.03 -9.19
N ALA A 556 30.78 40.07 -8.40
CA ALA A 556 29.83 40.49 -7.36
C ALA A 556 29.15 39.43 -6.47
N LEU A 557 29.48 39.48 -5.18
CA LEU A 557 28.75 38.99 -4.01
C LEU A 557 28.84 37.52 -3.62
N GLY A 558 29.67 37.21 -2.64
CA GLY A 558 29.53 36.08 -1.71
C GLY A 558 30.19 34.80 -2.18
N HIS A 559 30.84 34.11 -1.31
CA HIS A 559 31.61 32.87 -1.41
C HIS A 559 31.22 31.92 -2.53
N ALA A 560 31.96 31.89 -3.63
CA ALA A 560 31.81 30.91 -4.68
C ALA A 560 32.58 29.62 -4.34
N THR A 561 31.87 28.50 -4.20
CA THR A 561 32.44 27.16 -4.09
C THR A 561 32.21 26.41 -5.43
N ALA A 562 33.24 26.32 -6.26
CA ALA A 562 33.19 25.51 -7.48
C ALA A 562 33.29 24.01 -7.12
N ARG A 563 32.27 23.23 -7.44
CA ARG A 563 32.32 21.75 -7.43
C ARG A 563 32.73 21.25 -8.81
N ARG A 564 33.54 20.19 -8.86
CA ARG A 564 34.18 19.68 -10.08
C ARG A 564 33.74 18.27 -10.37
N HIS A 565 33.50 18.02 -11.63
CA HIS A 565 33.33 16.66 -12.16
C HIS A 565 34.34 16.44 -13.28
N CYS A 566 35.14 15.38 -13.14
CA CYS A 566 35.83 14.78 -14.30
C CYS A 566 34.94 13.64 -14.81
N LEU A 567 34.45 13.76 -16.02
CA LEU A 567 33.77 12.69 -16.76
C LEU A 567 34.77 11.91 -17.62
#